data_ce965ca2eda990b7554e6b41a77b1e9d
#
_entry.id   ce965ca2eda990b7554e6b41a77b1e9d
#
_cell.length_a   1.000
_cell.length_b   1.000
_cell.length_c   1.000
_cell.angle_alpha   90.00
_cell.angle_beta   90.00
_cell.angle_gamma   90.00
#
_symmetry.space_group_name_H-M   'P 1'
#
loop_
_entity.id
_entity.type
_entity.pdbx_description
1 polymer ?
#
loop_
_entity_poly.entity_id
_entity_poly.type
_entity_poly.pdbx_seq_one_letter_code
_entity_poly.pdbx_strand_id
1 'polypeptide(L)'
;LRLVSLLQEAFKRSGKAAANHLLAIRSWGTFSLFIKKDEILPAEIEALKGFCEKWRFDPVYFPGMFPEEANRYNRFPAPIYFTAVQNLLRREKDFSASYPFDLSPATDDRPFFHHLFRLSHWEEIYRLAGGKWQILVEGGFLLPLVFLQALFLSFFFILLPAGLRKKDLPLFQPRHFSWILFFFTIGLAFMFVEISLIQKFILFLGHPVYAVSLVILSLLVSAGVGSRISVYLPDLPGLRRILPILAGLLILYAFLLPPALSLFQGWPLGSRYFLSGLLIAPLGLIMGIPFPAGIHLLGAQKPGFVPWAWCANGCASVLGAILPVLIALSWGFQTVWLLSSLLYLLGLTLIWKVSPSASGGPDEAGKTNSSRCPNRG
;
A
#
# COMPACT_ATOMS: atom_id res chain seq x y z
N LEU A 1 -15.98 -17.35 -8.05
CA LEU A 1 -16.93 -16.25 -8.20
C LEU A 1 -16.20 -14.93 -8.55
N ARG A 2 -15.12 -14.55 -7.86
CA ARG A 2 -14.36 -13.31 -8.17
C ARG A 2 -13.85 -13.27 -9.62
N LEU A 3 -13.45 -14.42 -10.18
CA LEU A 3 -13.08 -14.50 -11.60
C LEU A 3 -14.27 -14.21 -12.53
N VAL A 4 -15.47 -14.60 -12.15
CA VAL A 4 -16.71 -14.27 -12.92
C VAL A 4 -16.92 -12.75 -12.93
N SER A 5 -16.74 -12.06 -11.80
CA SER A 5 -16.82 -10.60 -11.73
C SER A 5 -15.77 -9.92 -12.59
N LEU A 6 -14.52 -10.43 -12.58
CA LEU A 6 -13.44 -9.92 -13.43
C LEU A 6 -13.77 -10.07 -14.92
N LEU A 7 -14.28 -11.23 -15.32
CA LEU A 7 -14.69 -11.50 -16.71
C LEU A 7 -15.84 -10.62 -17.14
N GLN A 8 -16.83 -10.43 -16.27
CA GLN A 8 -17.94 -9.54 -16.54
C GLN A 8 -17.48 -8.10 -16.83
N GLU A 9 -16.52 -7.59 -16.03
CA GLU A 9 -15.96 -6.26 -16.27
C GLU A 9 -15.14 -6.21 -17.58
N ALA A 10 -14.36 -7.26 -17.88
CA ALA A 10 -13.58 -7.35 -19.12
C ALA A 10 -14.46 -7.38 -20.35
N PHE A 11 -15.53 -8.20 -20.37
CA PHE A 11 -16.49 -8.25 -21.48
C PHE A 11 -17.28 -6.94 -21.61
N LYS A 12 -17.64 -6.30 -20.51
CA LYS A 12 -18.27 -4.98 -20.54
C LYS A 12 -17.42 -3.96 -21.28
N ARG A 13 -16.10 -3.91 -21.00
CA ARG A 13 -15.17 -2.99 -21.69
C ARG A 13 -15.07 -3.28 -23.20
N SER A 14 -15.31 -4.51 -23.62
CA SER A 14 -15.36 -4.89 -25.04
C SER A 14 -16.76 -4.80 -25.67
N GLY A 15 -17.75 -4.27 -24.93
CA GLY A 15 -19.13 -4.11 -25.42
C GLY A 15 -19.93 -5.40 -25.54
N LYS A 16 -19.47 -6.49 -24.89
CA LYS A 16 -20.09 -7.83 -24.96
C LYS A 16 -20.78 -8.20 -23.64
N ALA A 17 -21.78 -9.07 -23.70
CA ALA A 17 -22.43 -9.64 -22.53
C ALA A 17 -21.73 -10.91 -22.09
N ALA A 18 -21.05 -10.90 -20.95
CA ALA A 18 -20.28 -12.05 -20.43
C ALA A 18 -21.13 -13.35 -20.33
N ALA A 19 -22.43 -13.21 -20.13
CA ALA A 19 -23.37 -14.33 -20.04
C ALA A 19 -23.37 -15.27 -21.25
N ASN A 20 -23.13 -14.75 -22.46
CA ASN A 20 -23.11 -15.56 -23.67
C ASN A 20 -21.74 -16.16 -23.99
N HIS A 21 -20.71 -15.83 -23.19
CA HIS A 21 -19.31 -16.19 -23.46
C HIS A 21 -18.69 -17.07 -22.38
N LEU A 22 -19.49 -17.53 -21.42
CA LEU A 22 -19.04 -18.23 -20.22
C LEU A 22 -19.73 -19.57 -20.05
N LEU A 23 -18.94 -20.63 -19.77
CA LEU A 23 -19.41 -21.89 -19.23
C LEU A 23 -18.72 -22.15 -17.88
N ALA A 24 -19.42 -22.69 -16.91
CA ALA A 24 -18.88 -23.02 -15.61
C ALA A 24 -19.36 -24.39 -15.13
N ILE A 25 -18.43 -25.21 -14.65
CA ILE A 25 -18.70 -26.50 -14.03
C ILE A 25 -17.94 -26.62 -12.71
N ARG A 26 -18.41 -27.51 -11.85
CA ARG A 26 -17.71 -27.83 -10.60
C ARG A 26 -17.71 -29.32 -10.30
N SER A 27 -16.71 -29.74 -9.55
CA SER A 27 -16.75 -30.97 -8.76
C SER A 27 -16.86 -30.61 -7.28
N TRP A 28 -16.62 -31.56 -6.39
CA TRP A 28 -16.62 -31.30 -4.95
C TRP A 28 -15.58 -30.27 -4.52
N GLY A 29 -14.37 -30.31 -5.07
CA GLY A 29 -13.24 -29.46 -4.69
C GLY A 29 -12.74 -28.51 -5.79
N THR A 30 -13.31 -28.55 -6.99
CA THR A 30 -12.85 -27.73 -8.12
C THR A 30 -13.97 -26.95 -8.76
N PHE A 31 -13.64 -25.76 -9.25
CA PHE A 31 -14.52 -24.90 -10.02
C PHE A 31 -13.78 -24.50 -11.31
N SER A 32 -14.30 -24.92 -12.47
CA SER A 32 -13.70 -24.69 -13.77
C SER A 32 -14.54 -23.71 -14.58
N LEU A 33 -13.86 -22.71 -15.17
CA LEU A 33 -14.46 -21.71 -16.06
C LEU A 33 -13.89 -21.88 -17.46
N PHE A 34 -14.79 -21.91 -18.45
CA PHE A 34 -14.43 -21.89 -19.85
C PHE A 34 -14.94 -20.58 -20.45
N ILE A 35 -14.06 -19.90 -21.18
CA ILE A 35 -14.31 -18.56 -21.70
C ILE A 35 -14.03 -18.59 -23.20
N LYS A 36 -14.93 -18.05 -23.98
CA LYS A 36 -14.78 -17.94 -25.42
C LYS A 36 -14.96 -16.49 -25.88
N LYS A 37 -14.16 -16.06 -26.87
CA LYS A 37 -14.30 -14.73 -27.48
C LYS A 37 -15.60 -14.56 -28.24
N ASP A 38 -16.06 -15.64 -28.88
CA ASP A 38 -17.32 -15.71 -29.58
C ASP A 38 -18.42 -16.26 -28.67
N GLU A 39 -19.65 -16.14 -29.05
CA GLU A 39 -20.77 -16.71 -28.28
C GLU A 39 -20.67 -18.24 -28.21
N ILE A 40 -21.11 -18.79 -27.12
CA ILE A 40 -21.17 -20.23 -26.89
C ILE A 40 -22.27 -20.82 -27.77
N LEU A 41 -21.93 -21.83 -28.54
CA LEU A 41 -22.85 -22.52 -29.45
C LEU A 41 -23.68 -23.59 -28.70
N PRO A 42 -24.92 -23.89 -29.15
CA PRO A 42 -25.72 -24.96 -28.56
C PRO A 42 -25.00 -26.32 -28.53
N ALA A 43 -24.24 -26.66 -29.57
CA ALA A 43 -23.46 -27.90 -29.63
C ALA A 43 -22.37 -27.98 -28.54
N GLU A 44 -21.77 -26.85 -28.16
CA GLU A 44 -20.78 -26.77 -27.07
C GLU A 44 -21.45 -26.97 -25.69
N ILE A 45 -22.67 -26.47 -25.53
CA ILE A 45 -23.47 -26.70 -24.31
C ILE A 45 -23.83 -28.18 -24.17
N GLU A 46 -24.25 -28.84 -25.26
CA GLU A 46 -24.55 -30.26 -25.23
C GLU A 46 -23.30 -31.12 -24.97
N ALA A 47 -22.19 -30.75 -25.55
CA ALA A 47 -20.89 -31.42 -25.25
C ALA A 47 -20.52 -31.28 -23.77
N LEU A 48 -20.74 -30.07 -23.16
CA LEU A 48 -20.51 -29.84 -21.75
C LEU A 48 -21.42 -30.68 -20.88
N LYS A 49 -22.73 -30.76 -21.22
CA LYS A 49 -23.71 -31.59 -20.50
C LYS A 49 -23.30 -33.06 -20.53
N GLY A 50 -22.94 -33.61 -21.69
CA GLY A 50 -22.45 -34.96 -21.82
C GLY A 50 -21.17 -35.22 -21.01
N PHE A 51 -20.23 -34.27 -20.97
CA PHE A 51 -19.05 -34.35 -20.11
C PHE A 51 -19.45 -34.40 -18.62
N CYS A 52 -20.32 -33.50 -18.19
CA CYS A 52 -20.79 -33.41 -16.80
C CYS A 52 -21.50 -34.72 -16.37
N GLU A 53 -22.30 -35.30 -17.24
CA GLU A 53 -23.01 -36.57 -16.96
C GLU A 53 -22.03 -37.73 -16.83
N LYS A 54 -21.08 -37.85 -17.77
CA LYS A 54 -20.07 -38.91 -17.81
C LYS A 54 -19.15 -38.88 -16.59
N TRP A 55 -18.70 -37.67 -16.18
CA TRP A 55 -17.68 -37.52 -15.15
C TRP A 55 -18.20 -37.04 -13.80
N ARG A 56 -19.54 -36.97 -13.65
CA ARG A 56 -20.20 -36.54 -12.42
C ARG A 56 -19.82 -35.13 -11.95
N PHE A 57 -19.60 -34.21 -12.91
CA PHE A 57 -19.46 -32.77 -12.63
C PHE A 57 -20.84 -32.11 -12.60
N ASP A 58 -20.99 -31.09 -11.77
CA ASP A 58 -22.18 -30.25 -11.77
C ASP A 58 -22.03 -29.07 -12.71
N PRO A 59 -22.93 -28.84 -13.64
CA PRO A 59 -23.05 -27.57 -14.31
C PRO A 59 -23.29 -26.46 -13.28
N VAL A 60 -22.57 -25.35 -13.40
CA VAL A 60 -22.79 -24.15 -12.60
C VAL A 60 -23.41 -23.05 -13.43
N TYR A 61 -22.99 -22.92 -14.68
CA TYR A 61 -23.53 -21.92 -15.58
C TYR A 61 -23.25 -22.26 -17.05
N PHE A 62 -24.24 -22.07 -17.88
CA PHE A 62 -24.18 -21.96 -19.33
C PHE A 62 -25.34 -21.08 -19.82
N PRO A 63 -25.27 -20.45 -21.03
CA PRO A 63 -26.36 -19.66 -21.57
C PRO A 63 -27.67 -20.43 -21.64
N GLY A 64 -28.75 -19.89 -21.07
CA GLY A 64 -30.06 -20.53 -21.04
C GLY A 64 -30.25 -21.62 -19.99
N MET A 65 -29.33 -21.81 -19.05
CA MET A 65 -29.40 -22.82 -17.99
C MET A 65 -30.56 -22.57 -17.01
N PHE A 66 -31.29 -23.64 -16.67
CA PHE A 66 -32.32 -23.62 -15.63
C PHE A 66 -31.80 -24.11 -14.26
N PRO A 67 -32.41 -23.68 -13.15
CA PRO A 67 -31.96 -24.04 -11.79
C PRO A 67 -31.91 -25.54 -11.52
N GLU A 68 -32.81 -26.29 -12.17
CA GLU A 68 -32.98 -27.76 -12.02
C GLU A 68 -31.80 -28.55 -12.63
N GLU A 69 -31.05 -27.90 -13.54
CA GLU A 69 -29.87 -28.51 -14.16
C GLU A 69 -28.62 -28.42 -13.28
N ALA A 70 -28.64 -27.55 -12.25
CA ALA A 70 -27.57 -27.41 -11.30
C ALA A 70 -27.62 -28.39 -10.14
N ASN A 71 -26.49 -28.59 -9.44
CA ASN A 71 -26.40 -29.26 -8.15
C ASN A 71 -26.93 -30.72 -8.18
N ARG A 72 -26.62 -31.46 -9.23
CA ARG A 72 -27.12 -32.82 -9.44
C ARG A 72 -26.32 -33.93 -8.73
N TYR A 73 -24.99 -33.83 -8.82
CA TYR A 73 -24.07 -34.90 -8.35
C TYR A 73 -23.41 -34.54 -7.00
N ASN A 74 -22.80 -33.37 -6.91
CA ASN A 74 -22.14 -32.88 -5.69
C ASN A 74 -23.12 -31.94 -4.97
N ARG A 75 -24.14 -32.50 -4.29
CA ARG A 75 -25.28 -31.74 -3.79
C ARG A 75 -24.97 -30.91 -2.56
N PHE A 76 -25.26 -29.60 -2.66
CA PHE A 76 -25.46 -28.72 -1.52
C PHE A 76 -26.94 -28.57 -1.19
N PRO A 77 -27.31 -28.06 -0.01
CA PRO A 77 -28.73 -27.84 0.34
C PRO A 77 -29.48 -26.92 -0.66
N ALA A 78 -28.77 -26.04 -1.34
CA ALA A 78 -29.29 -25.17 -2.40
C ALA A 78 -28.24 -25.02 -3.54
N PRO A 79 -28.64 -24.66 -4.76
CA PRO A 79 -27.72 -24.45 -5.89
C PRO A 79 -26.95 -23.11 -5.78
N ILE A 80 -26.20 -22.95 -4.66
CA ILE A 80 -25.56 -21.69 -4.25
C ILE A 80 -24.63 -21.12 -5.32
N TYR A 81 -23.87 -21.95 -6.03
CA TYR A 81 -22.94 -21.49 -7.07
C TYR A 81 -23.67 -21.01 -8.31
N PHE A 82 -24.73 -21.68 -8.74
CA PHE A 82 -25.58 -21.25 -9.86
C PHE A 82 -26.20 -19.88 -9.56
N THR A 83 -26.86 -19.77 -8.39
CA THR A 83 -27.49 -18.51 -7.96
C THR A 83 -26.47 -17.37 -7.87
N ALA A 84 -25.28 -17.64 -7.29
CA ALA A 84 -24.24 -16.65 -7.17
C ALA A 84 -23.70 -16.18 -8.52
N VAL A 85 -23.49 -17.10 -9.49
CA VAL A 85 -23.03 -16.73 -10.84
C VAL A 85 -24.10 -15.95 -11.58
N GLN A 86 -25.37 -16.35 -11.49
CA GLN A 86 -26.49 -15.61 -12.11
C GLN A 86 -26.60 -14.17 -11.55
N ASN A 87 -26.59 -14.00 -10.23
CA ASN A 87 -26.70 -12.70 -9.59
C ASN A 87 -25.53 -11.80 -9.98
N LEU A 88 -24.31 -12.34 -10.06
CA LEU A 88 -23.16 -11.62 -10.58
C LEU A 88 -23.35 -11.17 -12.02
N LEU A 89 -23.78 -12.08 -12.91
CA LEU A 89 -23.98 -11.75 -14.32
C LEU A 89 -25.13 -10.76 -14.55
N ARG A 90 -26.16 -10.78 -13.71
CA ARG A 90 -27.27 -9.79 -13.72
C ARG A 90 -26.88 -8.45 -13.08
N ARG A 91 -25.69 -8.34 -12.45
CA ARG A 91 -25.21 -7.14 -11.77
C ARG A 91 -26.09 -6.69 -10.59
N GLU A 92 -26.60 -7.62 -9.84
CA GLU A 92 -27.30 -7.29 -8.61
C GLU A 92 -26.32 -6.68 -7.59
N LYS A 93 -26.40 -5.34 -7.41
CA LYS A 93 -25.51 -4.61 -6.50
C LYS A 93 -25.63 -5.10 -5.07
N ASP A 94 -26.83 -5.44 -4.64
CA ASP A 94 -27.11 -5.89 -3.28
C ASP A 94 -26.50 -7.25 -3.00
N PHE A 95 -26.42 -8.15 -4.00
CA PHE A 95 -25.77 -9.44 -3.86
C PHE A 95 -24.27 -9.29 -3.59
N SER A 96 -23.57 -8.47 -4.36
CA SER A 96 -22.14 -8.26 -4.15
C SER A 96 -21.82 -7.58 -2.81
N ALA A 97 -22.73 -6.76 -2.29
CA ALA A 97 -22.57 -6.08 -1.01
C ALA A 97 -22.83 -7.02 0.18
N SER A 98 -23.85 -7.89 0.08
CA SER A 98 -24.25 -8.85 1.12
C SER A 98 -23.41 -10.12 1.15
N TYR A 99 -22.60 -10.38 0.09
CA TYR A 99 -21.79 -11.60 0.05
C TYR A 99 -20.60 -11.52 1.03
N PRO A 100 -20.36 -12.56 1.86
CA PRO A 100 -19.34 -12.53 2.92
C PRO A 100 -17.92 -12.27 2.40
N PHE A 101 -17.63 -12.71 1.17
CA PHE A 101 -16.32 -12.57 0.55
C PHE A 101 -16.29 -11.41 -0.43
N ASP A 102 -15.13 -10.79 -0.61
CA ASP A 102 -14.91 -9.74 -1.61
C ASP A 102 -14.94 -10.34 -3.02
N LEU A 103 -16.00 -10.02 -3.78
CA LEU A 103 -16.18 -10.42 -5.16
C LEU A 103 -15.75 -9.33 -6.15
N SER A 104 -15.23 -8.20 -5.68
CA SER A 104 -14.80 -7.11 -6.57
C SER A 104 -13.67 -7.57 -7.51
N PRO A 105 -13.69 -7.16 -8.78
CA PRO A 105 -12.64 -7.54 -9.72
C PRO A 105 -11.28 -7.00 -9.27
N ALA A 106 -10.23 -7.81 -9.42
CA ALA A 106 -8.86 -7.34 -9.23
C ALA A 106 -8.50 -6.35 -10.35
N THR A 107 -7.80 -5.28 -10.00
CA THR A 107 -7.32 -4.25 -10.93
C THR A 107 -5.81 -4.05 -10.73
N ASP A 108 -5.13 -3.39 -11.67
CA ASP A 108 -3.70 -3.05 -11.54
C ASP A 108 -3.41 -2.13 -10.34
N ASP A 109 -4.44 -1.46 -9.83
CA ASP A 109 -4.33 -0.67 -8.60
C ASP A 109 -4.60 -1.47 -7.34
N ARG A 110 -5.38 -2.57 -7.45
CA ARG A 110 -5.70 -3.53 -6.38
C ARG A 110 -5.42 -4.96 -6.86
N PRO A 111 -4.15 -5.37 -7.02
CA PRO A 111 -3.78 -6.66 -7.63
C PRO A 111 -3.88 -7.85 -6.65
N PHE A 112 -4.82 -7.82 -5.73
CA PHE A 112 -4.97 -8.81 -4.66
C PHE A 112 -6.06 -9.82 -4.97
N PHE A 113 -5.88 -10.63 -6.03
CA PHE A 113 -6.89 -11.60 -6.48
C PHE A 113 -7.29 -12.61 -5.40
N HIS A 114 -6.34 -13.09 -4.60
CA HIS A 114 -6.58 -14.11 -3.57
C HIS A 114 -7.03 -13.56 -2.22
N HIS A 115 -7.03 -12.25 -2.02
CA HIS A 115 -7.55 -11.66 -0.79
C HIS A 115 -9.08 -11.54 -0.90
N LEU A 116 -9.78 -12.50 -0.30
CA LEU A 116 -11.23 -12.63 -0.41
C LEU A 116 -11.99 -12.10 0.81
N PHE A 117 -11.32 -11.89 1.95
CA PHE A 117 -12.00 -11.56 3.19
C PHE A 117 -12.32 -10.07 3.30
N ARG A 118 -13.53 -9.80 3.83
CA ARG A 118 -13.96 -8.46 4.25
C ARG A 118 -13.90 -8.36 5.76
N LEU A 119 -13.20 -7.37 6.29
CA LEU A 119 -13.14 -7.12 7.73
C LEU A 119 -14.54 -6.85 8.33
N SER A 120 -15.46 -6.28 7.55
CA SER A 120 -16.85 -6.02 7.97
C SER A 120 -17.69 -7.28 8.20
N HIS A 121 -17.29 -8.42 7.64
CA HIS A 121 -18.02 -9.69 7.73
C HIS A 121 -17.24 -10.77 8.49
N TRP A 122 -16.30 -10.37 9.36
CA TRP A 122 -15.42 -11.31 10.07
C TRP A 122 -16.16 -12.35 10.89
N GLU A 123 -17.27 -11.99 11.55
CA GLU A 123 -18.07 -12.90 12.36
C GLU A 123 -18.76 -13.99 11.51
N GLU A 124 -19.28 -13.61 10.36
CA GLU A 124 -19.91 -14.51 9.42
C GLU A 124 -18.89 -15.47 8.81
N ILE A 125 -17.72 -14.95 8.41
CA ILE A 125 -16.61 -15.74 7.90
C ILE A 125 -16.11 -16.72 8.96
N TYR A 126 -16.01 -16.31 10.23
CA TYR A 126 -15.60 -17.16 11.33
C TYR A 126 -16.61 -18.31 11.56
N ARG A 127 -17.91 -18.03 11.49
CA ARG A 127 -18.97 -19.05 11.55
C ARG A 127 -18.90 -20.02 10.37
N LEU A 128 -18.73 -19.52 9.15
CA LEU A 128 -18.58 -20.33 7.94
C LEU A 128 -17.32 -21.22 7.98
N ALA A 129 -16.26 -20.75 8.62
CA ALA A 129 -15.03 -21.50 8.87
C ALA A 129 -15.17 -22.58 9.96
N GLY A 130 -16.36 -22.77 10.50
CA GLY A 130 -16.62 -23.74 11.58
C GLY A 130 -15.87 -23.40 12.87
N GLY A 131 -15.64 -22.13 13.16
CA GLY A 131 -14.89 -21.66 14.32
C GLY A 131 -13.38 -21.90 14.27
N LYS A 132 -12.84 -22.33 13.13
CA LYS A 132 -11.40 -22.61 12.97
C LYS A 132 -10.65 -21.33 12.60
N TRP A 133 -9.94 -20.76 13.55
CA TRP A 133 -9.17 -19.53 13.37
C TRP A 133 -8.04 -19.65 12.31
N GLN A 134 -7.52 -20.86 12.08
CA GLN A 134 -6.50 -21.14 11.05
C GLN A 134 -6.93 -20.71 9.65
N ILE A 135 -8.20 -20.97 9.30
CA ILE A 135 -8.78 -20.59 8.00
C ILE A 135 -8.81 -19.06 7.84
N LEU A 136 -9.05 -18.32 8.92
CA LEU A 136 -9.01 -16.86 8.91
C LEU A 136 -7.59 -16.35 8.63
N VAL A 137 -6.58 -16.94 9.28
CA VAL A 137 -5.18 -16.54 9.10
C VAL A 137 -4.73 -16.80 7.66
N GLU A 138 -5.00 -17.99 7.12
CA GLU A 138 -4.66 -18.37 5.75
C GLU A 138 -5.41 -17.50 4.72
N GLY A 139 -6.63 -17.10 5.04
CA GLY A 139 -7.50 -16.34 4.14
C GLY A 139 -7.26 -14.83 4.05
N GLY A 140 -6.30 -14.26 4.82
CA GLY A 140 -5.96 -12.84 4.70
C GLY A 140 -5.85 -12.05 6.00
N PHE A 141 -6.17 -12.64 7.17
CA PHE A 141 -5.99 -11.97 8.45
C PHE A 141 -4.53 -12.01 8.97
N LEU A 142 -3.63 -12.73 8.27
CA LEU A 142 -2.21 -12.77 8.62
C LEU A 142 -1.56 -11.38 8.64
N LEU A 143 -1.83 -10.56 7.63
CA LEU A 143 -1.24 -9.22 7.52
C LEU A 143 -1.65 -8.29 8.67
N PRO A 144 -2.94 -8.15 9.04
CA PRO A 144 -3.34 -7.40 10.24
C PRO A 144 -2.69 -7.93 11.52
N LEU A 145 -2.57 -9.24 11.67
CA LEU A 145 -1.92 -9.85 12.84
C LEU A 145 -0.44 -9.48 12.93
N VAL A 146 0.30 -9.62 11.83
CA VAL A 146 1.72 -9.23 11.73
C VAL A 146 1.89 -7.74 11.96
N PHE A 147 0.97 -6.89 11.46
CA PHE A 147 0.98 -5.45 11.72
C PHE A 147 0.82 -5.14 13.21
N LEU A 148 -0.12 -5.78 13.91
CA LEU A 148 -0.31 -5.60 15.34
C LEU A 148 0.91 -6.06 16.14
N GLN A 149 1.52 -7.18 15.74
CA GLN A 149 2.78 -7.66 16.34
C GLN A 149 3.92 -6.66 16.12
N ALA A 150 4.08 -6.15 14.91
CA ALA A 150 5.10 -5.14 14.58
C ALA A 150 4.88 -3.83 15.36
N LEU A 151 3.61 -3.40 15.48
CA LEU A 151 3.23 -2.23 16.28
C LEU A 151 3.58 -2.43 17.76
N PHE A 152 3.26 -3.59 18.33
CA PHE A 152 3.59 -3.93 19.72
C PHE A 152 5.10 -3.94 19.97
N LEU A 153 5.87 -4.60 19.08
CA LEU A 153 7.31 -4.66 19.21
C LEU A 153 7.96 -3.26 19.05
N SER A 154 7.49 -2.48 18.09
CA SER A 154 7.96 -1.11 17.89
C SER A 154 7.69 -0.23 19.11
N PHE A 155 6.49 -0.34 19.68
CA PHE A 155 6.11 0.34 20.91
C PHE A 155 7.03 -0.10 22.08
N PHE A 156 7.22 -1.39 22.24
CA PHE A 156 8.05 -1.96 23.30
C PHE A 156 9.51 -1.50 23.18
N PHE A 157 10.12 -1.59 22.01
CA PHE A 157 11.51 -1.23 21.81
C PHE A 157 11.79 0.28 21.84
N ILE A 158 10.80 1.12 21.58
CA ILE A 158 10.94 2.59 21.66
C ILE A 158 10.60 3.08 23.07
N LEU A 159 9.42 2.73 23.59
CA LEU A 159 8.92 3.32 24.82
C LEU A 159 9.51 2.71 26.07
N LEU A 160 9.89 1.43 26.05
CA LEU A 160 10.51 0.79 27.21
C LEU A 160 11.87 1.43 27.55
N PRO A 161 12.83 1.60 26.61
CA PRO A 161 14.09 2.30 26.91
C PRO A 161 13.86 3.76 27.34
N ALA A 162 12.84 4.40 26.74
CA ALA A 162 12.46 5.76 27.13
C ALA A 162 11.97 5.84 28.57
N GLY A 163 11.14 4.88 29.02
CA GLY A 163 10.63 4.82 30.37
C GLY A 163 11.69 4.48 31.42
N LEU A 164 12.68 3.65 31.07
CA LEU A 164 13.76 3.24 31.98
C LEU A 164 14.78 4.34 32.27
N ARG A 165 14.98 5.28 31.34
CA ARG A 165 15.92 6.44 31.50
C ARG A 165 15.21 7.68 32.05
N LYS A 166 14.65 7.57 33.27
CA LYS A 166 13.80 8.62 33.91
C LYS A 166 14.46 10.00 34.14
N LYS A 167 15.77 10.17 34.04
CA LYS A 167 16.42 11.42 34.50
C LYS A 167 16.68 12.49 33.41
N ASP A 168 16.68 12.14 32.10
CA ASP A 168 17.13 13.10 31.07
C ASP A 168 16.29 13.11 29.77
N LEU A 169 15.04 12.64 29.79
CA LEU A 169 14.21 12.57 28.61
C LEU A 169 13.20 13.73 28.52
N PRO A 170 13.57 14.82 27.84
CA PRO A 170 12.61 15.87 27.51
C PRO A 170 11.73 15.49 26.29
N LEU A 171 11.36 14.20 26.16
CA LEU A 171 10.44 13.70 25.13
C LEU A 171 9.08 14.44 25.16
N PHE A 172 8.67 14.91 26.33
CA PHE A 172 7.41 15.62 26.54
C PHE A 172 7.46 17.10 26.19
N GLN A 173 8.62 17.66 25.80
CA GLN A 173 8.64 19.01 25.25
C GLN A 173 8.09 18.99 23.84
N PRO A 174 7.12 19.84 23.47
CA PRO A 174 6.46 19.83 22.15
C PRO A 174 7.43 19.89 20.97
N ARG A 175 8.54 20.60 21.13
CA ARG A 175 9.56 20.75 20.09
C ARG A 175 10.34 19.47 19.82
N HIS A 176 10.64 18.68 20.87
CA HIS A 176 11.36 17.39 20.73
C HIS A 176 10.45 16.33 20.11
N PHE A 177 9.20 16.30 20.55
CA PHE A 177 8.19 15.42 19.99
C PHE A 177 7.96 15.68 18.49
N SER A 178 7.98 16.96 18.07
CA SER A 178 7.88 17.33 16.65
C SER A 178 9.03 16.78 15.80
N TRP A 179 10.27 16.72 16.32
CA TRP A 179 11.38 16.08 15.62
C TRP A 179 11.20 14.58 15.47
N ILE A 180 10.83 13.88 16.56
CA ILE A 180 10.60 12.44 16.51
C ILE A 180 9.48 12.11 15.52
N LEU A 181 8.37 12.85 15.59
CA LEU A 181 7.25 12.65 14.68
C LEU A 181 7.62 12.99 13.23
N PHE A 182 8.46 14.00 13.00
CA PHE A 182 8.98 14.30 11.67
C PHE A 182 9.76 13.12 11.08
N PHE A 183 10.70 12.52 11.81
CA PHE A 183 11.47 11.37 11.33
C PHE A 183 10.60 10.13 11.15
N PHE A 184 9.60 9.95 11.99
CA PHE A 184 8.61 8.89 11.84
C PHE A 184 7.79 9.07 10.56
N THR A 185 7.27 10.27 10.29
CA THR A 185 6.42 10.52 9.11
C THR A 185 7.19 10.39 7.80
N ILE A 186 8.42 10.90 7.71
CA ILE A 186 9.21 10.76 6.48
C ILE A 186 9.65 9.32 6.23
N GLY A 187 9.95 8.54 7.29
CA GLY A 187 10.27 7.12 7.16
C GLY A 187 9.07 6.30 6.71
N LEU A 188 7.90 6.56 7.28
CA LEU A 188 6.65 5.92 6.88
C LEU A 188 6.29 6.25 5.42
N ALA A 189 6.41 7.53 5.03
CA ALA A 189 6.15 7.99 3.67
C ALA A 189 7.09 7.35 2.65
N PHE A 190 8.38 7.21 2.99
CA PHE A 190 9.38 6.54 2.15
C PHE A 190 8.96 5.09 1.85
N MET A 191 8.62 4.32 2.89
CA MET A 191 8.19 2.94 2.74
C MET A 191 6.88 2.80 1.95
N PHE A 192 5.94 3.73 2.12
CA PHE A 192 4.70 3.75 1.33
C PHE A 192 4.99 3.84 -0.16
N VAL A 193 5.93 4.70 -0.55
CA VAL A 193 6.37 4.84 -1.94
C VAL A 193 7.10 3.58 -2.41
N GLU A 194 8.06 3.08 -1.64
CA GLU A 194 8.87 1.91 -1.99
C GLU A 194 7.99 0.68 -2.24
N ILE A 195 7.09 0.34 -1.32
CA ILE A 195 6.18 -0.79 -1.45
C ILE A 195 5.23 -0.62 -2.66
N SER A 196 4.73 0.61 -2.87
CA SER A 196 3.87 0.90 -4.02
C SER A 196 4.61 0.78 -5.36
N LEU A 197 5.86 1.24 -5.43
CA LEU A 197 6.72 1.07 -6.60
C LEU A 197 6.97 -0.42 -6.88
N ILE A 198 7.37 -1.19 -5.87
CA ILE A 198 7.60 -2.63 -6.01
C ILE A 198 6.37 -3.29 -6.66
N GLN A 199 5.17 -3.04 -6.14
CA GLN A 199 3.95 -3.65 -6.66
C GLN A 199 3.62 -3.24 -8.10
N LYS A 200 3.77 -1.95 -8.42
CA LYS A 200 3.54 -1.47 -9.80
C LYS A 200 4.55 -2.03 -10.78
N PHE A 201 5.83 -2.11 -10.39
CA PHE A 201 6.86 -2.65 -11.27
C PHE A 201 6.87 -4.19 -11.35
N ILE A 202 6.31 -4.93 -10.37
CA ILE A 202 6.03 -6.37 -10.51
C ILE A 202 5.07 -6.60 -11.69
N LEU A 203 4.00 -5.83 -11.77
CA LEU A 203 3.04 -5.93 -12.89
C LEU A 203 3.67 -5.54 -14.23
N PHE A 204 4.49 -4.49 -14.24
CA PHE A 204 5.13 -3.99 -15.45
C PHE A 204 6.24 -4.93 -15.98
N LEU A 205 7.08 -5.46 -15.10
CA LEU A 205 8.22 -6.32 -15.49
C LEU A 205 7.84 -7.81 -15.59
N GLY A 206 6.74 -8.22 -14.94
CA GLY A 206 6.24 -9.60 -14.97
C GLY A 206 6.98 -10.59 -14.05
N HIS A 207 8.07 -10.18 -13.39
CA HIS A 207 8.87 -11.00 -12.51
C HIS A 207 9.13 -10.32 -11.16
N PRO A 208 8.57 -10.84 -10.05
CA PRO A 208 8.68 -10.20 -8.73
C PRO A 208 10.12 -9.97 -8.27
N VAL A 209 11.00 -10.97 -8.42
CA VAL A 209 12.40 -10.89 -7.94
C VAL A 209 13.14 -9.75 -8.63
N TYR A 210 13.02 -9.65 -9.96
CA TYR A 210 13.67 -8.58 -10.72
C TYR A 210 13.09 -7.20 -10.41
N ALA A 211 11.78 -7.12 -10.23
CA ALA A 211 11.13 -5.85 -9.89
C ALA A 211 11.58 -5.35 -8.51
N VAL A 212 11.58 -6.21 -7.48
CA VAL A 212 12.06 -5.87 -6.15
C VAL A 212 13.52 -5.40 -6.18
N SER A 213 14.39 -6.19 -6.82
CA SER A 213 15.82 -5.86 -6.92
C SER A 213 16.07 -4.54 -7.63
N LEU A 214 15.36 -4.29 -8.74
CA LEU A 214 15.51 -3.07 -9.52
C LEU A 214 15.02 -1.84 -8.77
N VAL A 215 13.83 -1.93 -8.14
CA VAL A 215 13.26 -0.82 -7.38
C VAL A 215 14.15 -0.45 -6.20
N ILE A 216 14.57 -1.43 -5.39
CA ILE A 216 15.44 -1.20 -4.24
C ILE A 216 16.79 -0.61 -4.70
N LEU A 217 17.42 -1.21 -5.71
CA LEU A 217 18.71 -0.72 -6.24
C LEU A 217 18.58 0.73 -6.75
N SER A 218 17.56 1.01 -7.56
CA SER A 218 17.34 2.35 -8.13
C SER A 218 17.06 3.38 -7.05
N LEU A 219 16.22 3.05 -6.05
CA LEU A 219 15.94 3.93 -4.92
C LEU A 219 17.18 4.17 -4.06
N LEU A 220 17.93 3.13 -3.71
CA LEU A 220 19.13 3.28 -2.87
C LEU A 220 20.21 4.13 -3.56
N VAL A 221 20.49 3.86 -4.83
CA VAL A 221 21.49 4.61 -5.59
C VAL A 221 21.06 6.06 -5.73
N SER A 222 19.84 6.30 -6.17
CA SER A 222 19.34 7.68 -6.36
C SER A 222 19.17 8.44 -5.05
N ALA A 223 18.67 7.78 -3.98
CA ALA A 223 18.59 8.38 -2.65
C ALA A 223 19.98 8.65 -2.04
N GLY A 224 20.98 7.80 -2.33
CA GLY A 224 22.37 8.06 -1.96
C GLY A 224 22.90 9.34 -2.60
N VAL A 225 22.64 9.57 -3.89
CA VAL A 225 22.95 10.83 -4.58
C VAL A 225 22.19 12.00 -3.94
N GLY A 226 20.89 11.83 -3.68
CA GLY A 226 20.06 12.82 -2.99
C GLY A 226 20.59 13.18 -1.60
N SER A 227 21.03 12.18 -0.84
CA SER A 227 21.68 12.38 0.46
C SER A 227 22.97 13.22 0.33
N ARG A 228 23.75 13.02 -0.73
CA ARG A 228 24.94 13.86 -0.98
C ARG A 228 24.55 15.31 -1.31
N ILE A 229 23.46 15.49 -2.05
CA ILE A 229 22.94 16.83 -2.39
C ILE A 229 22.41 17.54 -1.14
N SER A 230 21.92 16.84 -0.12
CA SER A 230 21.39 17.44 1.11
C SER A 230 22.40 18.31 1.84
N VAL A 231 23.72 18.08 1.64
CA VAL A 231 24.81 18.91 2.21
C VAL A 231 24.74 20.36 1.73
N TYR A 232 24.22 20.59 0.53
CA TYR A 232 24.02 21.92 -0.05
C TYR A 232 22.71 22.62 0.39
N LEU A 233 21.92 21.91 1.21
CA LEU A 233 20.65 22.38 1.77
C LEU A 233 20.68 22.30 3.32
N PRO A 234 21.67 22.99 3.97
CA PRO A 234 21.95 22.75 5.40
C PRO A 234 20.95 23.44 6.34
N ASP A 235 19.98 24.18 5.81
CA ASP A 235 19.08 25.06 6.54
C ASP A 235 17.60 24.58 6.54
N LEU A 236 16.85 25.10 7.49
CA LEU A 236 15.40 24.85 7.57
C LEU A 236 14.63 25.33 6.33
N PRO A 237 14.91 26.49 5.72
CA PRO A 237 14.29 26.91 4.47
C PRO A 237 14.48 25.93 3.32
N GLY A 238 15.65 25.32 3.18
CA GLY A 238 15.92 24.29 2.17
C GLY A 238 15.03 23.08 2.35
N LEU A 239 14.97 22.53 3.56
CA LEU A 239 14.12 21.38 3.87
C LEU A 239 12.62 21.69 3.66
N ARG A 240 12.16 22.89 4.01
CA ARG A 240 10.78 23.34 3.79
C ARG A 240 10.39 23.46 2.32
N ARG A 241 11.35 23.71 1.42
CA ARG A 241 11.09 23.74 -0.04
C ARG A 241 11.03 22.35 -0.63
N ILE A 242 11.86 21.43 -0.17
CA ILE A 242 11.93 20.05 -0.72
C ILE A 242 10.68 19.23 -0.39
N LEU A 243 10.13 19.34 0.81
CA LEU A 243 8.97 18.54 1.22
C LEU A 243 7.71 18.77 0.35
N PRO A 244 7.29 20.01 0.01
CA PRO A 244 6.15 20.21 -0.87
C PRO A 244 6.46 19.83 -2.33
N ILE A 245 7.70 20.01 -2.81
CA ILE A 245 8.11 19.53 -4.14
C ILE A 245 7.95 18.00 -4.22
N LEU A 246 8.43 17.30 -3.19
CA LEU A 246 8.28 15.84 -3.10
C LEU A 246 6.82 15.43 -3.05
N ALA A 247 6.01 16.11 -2.24
CA ALA A 247 4.56 15.83 -2.16
C ALA A 247 3.86 16.03 -3.52
N GLY A 248 4.18 17.12 -4.23
CA GLY A 248 3.66 17.37 -5.58
C GLY A 248 4.12 16.32 -6.59
N LEU A 249 5.38 15.90 -6.52
CA LEU A 249 5.91 14.83 -7.37
C LEU A 249 5.20 13.50 -7.12
N LEU A 250 4.92 13.16 -5.86
CA LEU A 250 4.17 11.94 -5.52
C LEU A 250 2.74 11.96 -6.06
N ILE A 251 2.06 13.10 -5.99
CA ILE A 251 0.73 13.26 -6.60
C ILE A 251 0.85 13.06 -8.13
N LEU A 252 1.85 13.67 -8.77
CA LEU A 252 2.09 13.50 -10.19
C LEU A 252 2.29 12.01 -10.56
N TYR A 253 3.11 11.29 -9.79
CA TYR A 253 3.34 9.86 -10.00
C TYR A 253 2.08 9.02 -9.76
N ALA A 254 1.26 9.36 -8.78
CA ALA A 254 0.00 8.65 -8.52
C ALA A 254 -0.93 8.60 -9.76
N PHE A 255 -0.90 9.65 -10.60
CA PHE A 255 -1.76 9.74 -11.78
C PHE A 255 -1.05 9.44 -13.10
N LEU A 256 0.23 9.77 -13.25
CA LEU A 256 0.95 9.61 -14.52
C LEU A 256 1.69 8.27 -14.65
N LEU A 257 2.13 7.68 -13.54
CA LEU A 257 2.88 6.41 -13.61
C LEU A 257 2.06 5.26 -14.20
N PRO A 258 0.78 5.02 -13.79
CA PRO A 258 0.00 3.91 -14.35
C PRO A 258 -0.18 4.00 -15.88
N PRO A 259 -0.64 5.12 -16.49
CA PRO A 259 -0.76 5.21 -17.93
C PRO A 259 0.60 5.15 -18.66
N ALA A 260 1.66 5.70 -18.06
CA ALA A 260 3.01 5.57 -18.62
C ALA A 260 3.47 4.11 -18.70
N LEU A 261 3.31 3.34 -17.61
CA LEU A 261 3.67 1.92 -17.63
C LEU A 261 2.83 1.11 -18.63
N SER A 262 1.53 1.41 -18.78
CA SER A 262 0.67 0.73 -19.74
C SER A 262 1.08 1.01 -21.19
N LEU A 263 1.52 2.23 -21.50
CA LEU A 263 2.00 2.61 -22.84
C LEU A 263 3.25 1.81 -23.25
N PHE A 264 4.14 1.55 -22.31
CA PHE A 264 5.41 0.86 -22.57
C PHE A 264 5.40 -0.64 -22.28
N GLN A 265 4.24 -1.22 -21.94
CA GLN A 265 4.12 -2.62 -21.57
C GLN A 265 4.48 -3.58 -22.72
N GLY A 266 4.29 -3.16 -23.98
CA GLY A 266 4.66 -3.93 -25.18
C GLY A 266 6.15 -3.91 -25.53
N TRP A 267 6.99 -3.14 -24.82
CA TRP A 267 8.41 -3.03 -25.13
C TRP A 267 9.21 -4.28 -24.70
N PRO A 268 10.38 -4.53 -25.35
CA PRO A 268 11.30 -5.57 -24.92
C PRO A 268 11.69 -5.43 -23.46
N LEU A 269 11.90 -6.55 -22.77
CA LEU A 269 12.15 -6.57 -21.32
C LEU A 269 13.34 -5.70 -20.89
N GLY A 270 14.44 -5.71 -21.65
CA GLY A 270 15.61 -4.87 -21.37
C GLY A 270 15.29 -3.37 -21.36
N SER A 271 14.48 -2.90 -22.33
CA SER A 271 14.06 -1.50 -22.40
C SER A 271 13.13 -1.15 -21.24
N ARG A 272 12.29 -2.08 -20.77
CA ARG A 272 11.43 -1.88 -19.59
C ARG A 272 12.28 -1.76 -18.32
N TYR A 273 13.36 -2.53 -18.15
CA TYR A 273 14.28 -2.36 -17.02
C TYR A 273 14.93 -0.98 -17.01
N PHE A 274 15.47 -0.54 -18.15
CA PHE A 274 16.09 0.78 -18.25
C PHE A 274 15.09 1.91 -17.95
N LEU A 275 13.91 1.84 -18.55
CA LEU A 275 12.83 2.82 -18.31
C LEU A 275 12.41 2.83 -16.83
N SER A 276 12.32 1.68 -16.18
CA SER A 276 11.98 1.58 -14.76
C SER A 276 12.99 2.33 -13.89
N GLY A 277 14.29 2.10 -14.10
CA GLY A 277 15.34 2.83 -13.41
C GLY A 277 15.26 4.33 -13.63
N LEU A 278 15.02 4.77 -14.87
CA LEU A 278 14.88 6.19 -15.23
C LEU A 278 13.65 6.84 -14.56
N LEU A 279 12.53 6.13 -14.46
CA LEU A 279 11.33 6.62 -13.78
C LEU A 279 11.49 6.67 -12.25
N ILE A 280 12.23 5.75 -11.66
CA ILE A 280 12.44 5.71 -10.20
C ILE A 280 13.47 6.75 -9.74
N ALA A 281 14.51 6.99 -10.53
CA ALA A 281 15.65 7.80 -10.13
C ALA A 281 15.31 9.24 -9.69
N PRO A 282 14.46 10.03 -10.37
CA PRO A 282 14.13 11.39 -9.94
C PRO A 282 13.41 11.40 -8.58
N LEU A 283 12.55 10.43 -8.37
CA LEU A 283 11.80 10.29 -7.13
C LEU A 283 12.74 9.91 -5.96
N GLY A 284 13.57 8.87 -6.15
CA GLY A 284 14.54 8.45 -5.15
C GLY A 284 15.54 9.54 -4.79
N LEU A 285 15.99 10.33 -5.78
CA LEU A 285 16.91 11.44 -5.56
C LEU A 285 16.31 12.48 -4.59
N ILE A 286 15.07 12.90 -4.81
CA ILE A 286 14.42 13.90 -3.95
C ILE A 286 14.06 13.26 -2.58
N MET A 287 13.61 12.01 -2.55
CA MET A 287 13.31 11.28 -1.31
C MET A 287 14.55 11.06 -0.42
N GLY A 288 15.75 11.03 -1.01
CA GLY A 288 17.01 10.88 -0.28
C GLY A 288 17.45 12.12 0.50
N ILE A 289 16.82 13.28 0.31
CA ILE A 289 17.25 14.56 0.91
C ILE A 289 16.71 14.78 2.35
N PRO A 290 15.41 14.53 2.67
CA PRO A 290 14.80 14.96 3.92
C PRO A 290 15.44 14.37 5.18
N PHE A 291 15.80 13.09 5.16
CA PHE A 291 16.34 12.41 6.33
C PHE A 291 17.73 12.94 6.72
N PRO A 292 18.76 12.97 5.85
CA PRO A 292 20.09 13.49 6.20
C PRO A 292 20.05 14.98 6.51
N ALA A 293 19.27 15.79 5.79
CA ALA A 293 19.10 17.21 6.11
C ALA A 293 18.49 17.41 7.51
N GLY A 294 17.47 16.63 7.86
CA GLY A 294 16.84 16.63 9.19
C GLY A 294 17.83 16.22 10.28
N ILE A 295 18.63 15.16 10.07
CA ILE A 295 19.66 14.70 11.02
C ILE A 295 20.72 15.76 11.25
N HIS A 296 21.18 16.43 10.18
CA HIS A 296 22.15 17.51 10.29
C HIS A 296 21.61 18.68 11.15
N LEU A 297 20.37 19.13 10.87
CA LEU A 297 19.70 20.19 11.62
C LEU A 297 19.46 19.82 13.09
N LEU A 298 19.02 18.58 13.36
CA LEU A 298 18.82 18.08 14.72
C LEU A 298 20.13 17.96 15.46
N GLY A 299 21.19 17.43 14.81
CA GLY A 299 22.50 17.25 15.38
C GLY A 299 23.17 18.56 15.80
N ALA A 300 22.98 19.62 15.00
CA ALA A 300 23.46 20.97 15.33
C ALA A 300 22.72 21.57 16.55
N GLN A 301 21.45 21.27 16.74
CA GLN A 301 20.65 21.81 17.84
C GLN A 301 20.73 20.95 19.11
N LYS A 302 20.66 19.61 18.95
CA LYS A 302 20.58 18.64 20.06
C LYS A 302 21.18 17.28 19.67
N PRO A 303 22.51 17.11 19.73
CA PRO A 303 23.17 15.87 19.30
C PRO A 303 22.68 14.62 20.03
N GLY A 304 22.31 14.72 21.31
CA GLY A 304 21.76 13.58 22.09
C GLY A 304 20.40 13.05 21.60
N PHE A 305 19.71 13.78 20.72
CA PHE A 305 18.44 13.34 20.14
C PHE A 305 18.57 12.57 18.81
N VAL A 306 19.74 12.60 18.17
CA VAL A 306 19.97 11.89 16.89
C VAL A 306 19.64 10.40 16.96
N PRO A 307 20.03 9.64 18.03
CA PRO A 307 19.62 8.24 18.13
C PRO A 307 18.11 8.00 18.13
N TRP A 308 17.33 8.93 18.73
CA TRP A 308 15.87 8.85 18.75
C TRP A 308 15.24 9.09 17.37
N ALA A 309 15.85 9.98 16.58
CA ALA A 309 15.45 10.20 15.19
C ALA A 309 15.63 8.92 14.35
N TRP A 310 16.76 8.24 14.49
CA TRP A 310 17.02 6.96 13.84
C TRP A 310 16.05 5.87 14.30
N CYS A 311 15.79 5.80 15.61
CA CYS A 311 14.84 4.85 16.17
C CYS A 311 13.43 5.06 15.64
N ALA A 312 12.93 6.31 15.62
CA ALA A 312 11.62 6.66 15.11
C ALA A 312 11.48 6.31 13.62
N ASN A 313 12.50 6.64 12.81
CA ASN A 313 12.52 6.30 11.39
C ASN A 313 12.57 4.78 11.15
N GLY A 314 13.37 4.04 11.91
CA GLY A 314 13.44 2.58 11.84
C GLY A 314 12.11 1.91 12.17
N CYS A 315 11.42 2.35 13.22
CA CYS A 315 10.09 1.83 13.56
C CYS A 315 9.04 2.18 12.50
N ALA A 316 9.11 3.40 11.96
CA ALA A 316 8.25 3.80 10.84
C ALA A 316 8.48 2.91 9.62
N SER A 317 9.72 2.50 9.34
CA SER A 317 10.05 1.60 8.23
C SER A 317 9.44 0.20 8.42
N VAL A 318 9.50 -0.34 9.64
CA VAL A 318 8.88 -1.65 9.93
C VAL A 318 7.36 -1.61 9.74
N LEU A 319 6.69 -0.58 10.29
CA LEU A 319 5.25 -0.40 10.12
C LEU A 319 4.89 -0.08 8.66
N GLY A 320 5.73 0.71 8.00
CA GLY A 320 5.59 1.11 6.61
C GLY A 320 5.83 -0.01 5.60
N ALA A 321 6.40 -1.13 5.99
CA ALA A 321 6.49 -2.31 5.13
C ALA A 321 5.15 -3.06 5.01
N ILE A 322 4.25 -2.92 6.00
CA ILE A 322 3.00 -3.68 6.08
C ILE A 322 1.79 -2.80 5.77
N LEU A 323 1.75 -1.60 6.37
CA LEU A 323 0.59 -0.70 6.32
C LEU A 323 0.15 -0.30 4.90
N PRO A 324 1.07 -0.02 3.92
CA PRO A 324 0.68 0.27 2.54
C PRO A 324 -0.11 -0.86 1.89
N VAL A 325 0.27 -2.11 2.16
CA VAL A 325 -0.43 -3.28 1.63
C VAL A 325 -1.84 -3.38 2.22
N LEU A 326 -1.98 -3.19 3.54
CA LEU A 326 -3.28 -3.17 4.22
C LEU A 326 -4.21 -2.08 3.67
N ILE A 327 -3.67 -0.89 3.42
CA ILE A 327 -4.42 0.23 2.81
C ILE A 327 -4.79 -0.13 1.36
N ALA A 328 -3.84 -0.64 0.59
CA ALA A 328 -4.06 -0.97 -0.82
C ALA A 328 -5.06 -2.12 -1.03
N LEU A 329 -5.18 -3.05 -0.09
CA LEU A 329 -6.22 -4.09 -0.11
C LEU A 329 -7.63 -3.51 -0.20
N SER A 330 -7.90 -2.40 0.49
CA SER A 330 -9.21 -1.76 0.51
C SER A 330 -9.36 -0.64 -0.52
N TRP A 331 -8.35 0.24 -0.64
CA TRP A 331 -8.45 1.50 -1.40
C TRP A 331 -7.48 1.62 -2.58
N GLY A 332 -6.64 0.63 -2.83
CA GLY A 332 -5.67 0.62 -3.93
C GLY A 332 -4.36 1.36 -3.62
N PHE A 333 -3.36 1.13 -4.46
CA PHE A 333 -2.04 1.77 -4.32
C PHE A 333 -2.04 3.26 -4.66
N GLN A 334 -2.98 3.74 -5.49
CA GLN A 334 -3.13 5.17 -5.74
C GLN A 334 -3.40 5.94 -4.45
N THR A 335 -4.25 5.39 -3.55
CA THR A 335 -4.49 5.97 -2.23
C THR A 335 -3.22 5.98 -1.37
N VAL A 336 -2.40 4.94 -1.45
CA VAL A 336 -1.11 4.87 -0.73
C VAL A 336 -0.16 5.99 -1.17
N TRP A 337 -0.09 6.29 -2.48
CA TRP A 337 0.70 7.41 -3.01
C TRP A 337 0.22 8.76 -2.48
N LEU A 338 -1.10 8.99 -2.47
CA LEU A 338 -1.69 10.23 -1.94
C LEU A 338 -1.45 10.37 -0.43
N LEU A 339 -1.57 9.29 0.33
CA LEU A 339 -1.25 9.28 1.76
C LEU A 339 0.25 9.54 2.01
N SER A 340 1.15 9.00 1.18
CA SER A 340 2.57 9.32 1.27
C SER A 340 2.84 10.82 1.04
N SER A 341 2.16 11.43 0.06
CA SER A 341 2.21 12.88 -0.15
C SER A 341 1.74 13.66 1.09
N LEU A 342 0.63 13.26 1.69
CA LEU A 342 0.11 13.87 2.92
C LEU A 342 1.09 13.72 4.09
N LEU A 343 1.77 12.57 4.23
CA LEU A 343 2.79 12.36 5.27
C LEU A 343 3.97 13.33 5.10
N TYR A 344 4.45 13.58 3.88
CA TYR A 344 5.49 14.59 3.64
C TYR A 344 5.00 16.01 3.94
N LEU A 345 3.74 16.35 3.64
CA LEU A 345 3.15 17.63 4.02
C LEU A 345 2.98 17.74 5.54
N LEU A 346 2.62 16.66 6.23
CA LEU A 346 2.64 16.62 7.69
C LEU A 346 4.05 16.85 8.24
N GLY A 347 5.07 16.22 7.63
CA GLY A 347 6.47 16.50 7.94
C GLY A 347 6.82 17.98 7.80
N LEU A 348 6.33 18.65 6.77
CA LEU A 348 6.49 20.09 6.58
C LEU A 348 5.89 20.89 7.76
N THR A 349 4.65 20.59 8.17
CA THR A 349 4.02 21.29 9.31
C THR A 349 4.77 21.08 10.62
N LEU A 350 5.35 19.90 10.82
CA LEU A 350 6.16 19.59 12.00
C LEU A 350 7.46 20.38 12.02
N ILE A 351 8.12 20.53 10.87
CA ILE A 351 9.34 21.36 10.74
C ILE A 351 9.04 22.85 10.94
N TRP A 352 7.86 23.34 10.63
CA TRP A 352 7.46 24.69 10.96
C TRP A 352 7.37 24.94 12.48
N LYS A 353 6.88 23.97 13.25
CA LYS A 353 6.79 24.04 14.71
C LYS A 353 8.16 23.99 15.42
N VAL A 354 9.18 23.45 14.76
CA VAL A 354 10.54 23.34 15.31
C VAL A 354 11.32 24.65 15.18
N SER A 355 10.94 25.55 14.28
CA SER A 355 11.62 26.84 14.08
C SER A 355 11.63 27.66 15.38
N PRO A 356 12.74 28.32 15.74
CA PRO A 356 12.70 29.36 16.76
C PRO A 356 11.71 30.43 16.29
N SER A 357 10.73 30.79 17.13
CA SER A 357 9.94 31.99 16.88
C SER A 357 10.94 33.17 16.85
N ALA A 358 10.87 33.95 15.80
CA ALA A 358 11.64 35.20 15.66
C ALA A 358 11.12 36.31 16.60
N SER A 359 10.79 35.97 17.86
CA SER A 359 10.34 36.87 18.92
C SER A 359 11.31 36.82 20.08
N GLY A 360 12.55 37.17 19.84
CA GLY A 360 13.53 37.63 20.79
C GLY A 360 14.12 38.91 20.19
N GLY A 361 13.46 40.02 20.46
CA GLY A 361 13.98 41.35 20.10
C GLY A 361 15.34 41.59 20.73
N PRO A 362 16.16 42.51 20.16
CA PRO A 362 17.46 42.88 20.69
C PRO A 362 17.28 43.84 21.89
N ASP A 363 16.99 43.30 23.06
CA ASP A 363 17.01 44.07 24.30
C ASP A 363 17.65 43.21 25.39
N GLU A 364 18.98 43.38 25.48
CA GLU A 364 19.79 43.28 26.72
C GLU A 364 21.30 43.24 26.43
N ALA A 365 21.76 44.09 25.48
CA ALA A 365 23.17 44.39 25.35
C ALA A 365 23.42 45.88 25.63
N GLY A 366 23.05 46.35 26.83
CA GLY A 366 23.17 47.77 27.11
C GLY A 366 23.11 48.15 28.59
N LYS A 367 23.69 47.33 29.50
CA LYS A 367 23.99 47.76 30.86
C LYS A 367 25.36 47.26 31.27
N THR A 368 26.39 47.78 30.65
CA THR A 368 27.74 47.76 31.23
C THR A 368 27.77 48.86 32.28
N ASN A 369 27.85 48.44 33.51
CA ASN A 369 28.04 49.21 34.71
C ASN A 369 29.34 50.00 34.66
N SER A 370 29.22 51.32 34.42
CA SER A 370 30.24 52.27 34.72
C SER A 370 30.16 52.62 36.21
N SER A 371 30.96 52.00 37.07
CA SER A 371 31.28 52.66 38.33
C SER A 371 32.55 52.04 38.97
N ARG A 372 33.49 52.93 39.11
CA ARG A 372 34.50 53.05 40.15
C ARG A 372 35.78 52.19 40.11
N CYS A 373 36.82 52.84 39.59
CA CYS A 373 38.14 52.78 40.24
C CYS A 373 38.09 53.46 41.62
N PRO A 374 38.70 52.95 42.66
CA PRO A 374 39.35 53.74 43.70
C PRO A 374 40.86 53.58 43.62
N ASN A 375 41.48 54.74 43.57
CA ASN A 375 42.87 55.05 43.78
C ASN A 375 43.31 54.70 45.22
N ARG A 376 44.53 54.18 45.36
CA ARG A 376 45.48 54.17 46.49
C ARG A 376 46.22 52.83 46.51
N GLY A 377 47.47 52.81 46.57
CA GLY A 377 48.59 53.50 47.13
C GLY A 377 49.85 52.69 46.86
#